data_fb2cf870ae310c497dc91b3bedd57dc1
#
_entry.id   fb2cf870ae310c497dc91b3bedd57dc1
#
_cell.length_a   1.000
_cell.length_b   1.000
_cell.length_c   1.000
_cell.angle_alpha   90.00
_cell.angle_beta   90.00
_cell.angle_gamma   90.00
#
_symmetry.space_group_name_H-M   'P 1'
#
loop_
_entity.id
_entity.type
_entity.pdbx_description
1 polymer ?
#
loop_
_entity_poly.entity_id
_entity_poly.type
_entity_poly.pdbx_seq_one_letter_code
_entity_poly.pdbx_strand_id
1 'polypeptide(L)'
;MTKRIDSASNPRIAAAVKAIASGEMMLLDGGRMIEEALDADVRVEEIFLQENPEQEEGEREEEDFLRRVRGEGNARVTEVSARVLRKLSDLPSTRGVVALAPPPHRALGSLTPSKKTPSSNITRVTAKHAPNGSSAESSLFLLLDDVQDPANVGAILRSGEAFGVAAALLTPGCAWPFSPRALRASAGSAFRLPVCTPVTADEAVAWARRYGIALAGAEAHGGDAPESLAALRPLALVIGSEGHGISPEIASALDRRVTLPLSGRVESLNAAVAAGVLLHVLTRRPGSPR
;
A
#
# COMPACT_ATOMS: atom_id res chain seq x y z
N MET A 1 -18.02 28.66 13.16
CA MET A 1 -17.35 29.07 11.90
C MET A 1 -15.86 28.87 12.07
N THR A 2 -15.28 27.95 11.34
CA THR A 2 -13.82 27.69 11.38
C THR A 2 -13.13 28.83 10.63
N LYS A 3 -12.22 29.55 11.32
CA LYS A 3 -11.52 30.69 10.73
C LYS A 3 -10.65 30.23 9.57
N ARG A 4 -10.86 30.78 8.37
CA ARG A 4 -10.07 30.56 7.16
C ARG A 4 -8.58 30.80 7.41
N ILE A 5 -7.73 29.95 6.82
CA ILE A 5 -6.27 30.12 6.88
C ILE A 5 -5.73 30.56 5.52
N ASP A 6 -5.21 31.77 5.47
CA ASP A 6 -4.66 32.39 4.25
C ASP A 6 -3.12 32.39 4.21
N SER A 7 -2.48 32.20 5.37
CA SER A 7 -1.03 32.28 5.49
C SER A 7 -0.40 30.89 5.53
N ALA A 8 0.54 30.62 4.62
CA ALA A 8 1.36 29.39 4.61
C ALA A 8 2.30 29.30 5.84
N SER A 9 2.50 30.38 6.59
CA SER A 9 3.27 30.41 7.85
C SER A 9 2.40 30.16 9.09
N ASN A 10 1.11 29.86 8.91
CA ASN A 10 0.23 29.52 10.02
C ASN A 10 0.79 28.31 10.78
N PRO A 11 0.85 28.35 12.14
CA PRO A 11 1.40 27.25 12.94
C PRO A 11 0.75 25.88 12.68
N ARG A 12 -0.55 25.83 12.36
CA ARG A 12 -1.24 24.59 12.02
C ARG A 12 -0.75 24.01 10.70
N ILE A 13 -0.50 24.87 9.69
CA ILE A 13 0.04 24.41 8.40
C ILE A 13 1.48 23.92 8.57
N ALA A 14 2.29 24.63 9.38
CA ALA A 14 3.64 24.19 9.70
C ALA A 14 3.65 22.84 10.43
N ALA A 15 2.74 22.64 11.39
CA ALA A 15 2.57 21.34 12.07
C ALA A 15 2.14 20.23 11.11
N ALA A 16 1.18 20.50 10.21
CA ALA A 16 0.74 19.54 9.19
C ALA A 16 1.90 19.11 8.27
N VAL A 17 2.67 20.08 7.74
CA VAL A 17 3.84 19.78 6.90
C VAL A 17 4.87 18.94 7.66
N LYS A 18 5.12 19.25 8.94
CA LYS A 18 6.03 18.47 9.79
C LYS A 18 5.53 17.02 10.00
N ALA A 19 4.24 16.84 10.30
CA ALA A 19 3.64 15.53 10.52
C ALA A 19 3.66 14.66 9.25
N ILE A 20 3.47 15.27 8.06
CA ILE A 20 3.63 14.59 6.77
C ILE A 20 5.09 14.17 6.57
N ALA A 21 6.03 15.09 6.79
CA ALA A 21 7.45 14.83 6.57
C ALA A 21 8.02 13.77 7.53
N SER A 22 7.50 13.66 8.76
CA SER A 22 7.88 12.63 9.74
C SER A 22 7.20 11.28 9.51
N GLY A 23 6.21 11.17 8.60
CA GLY A 23 5.41 9.97 8.42
C GLY A 23 4.37 9.73 9.52
N GLU A 24 4.22 10.64 10.48
CA GLU A 24 3.16 10.58 11.50
C GLU A 24 1.77 10.69 10.88
N MET A 25 1.65 11.50 9.83
CA MET A 25 0.45 11.65 9.03
C MET A 25 0.75 11.39 7.56
N MET A 26 -0.18 10.77 6.86
CA MET A 26 -0.16 10.69 5.40
C MET A 26 -1.01 11.81 4.80
N LEU A 27 -0.59 12.30 3.64
CA LEU A 27 -1.33 13.27 2.86
C LEU A 27 -2.21 12.56 1.84
N LEU A 28 -3.51 12.75 1.94
CA LEU A 28 -4.52 12.31 0.98
C LEU A 28 -4.81 13.48 0.05
N ASP A 29 -4.41 13.37 -1.22
CA ASP A 29 -4.50 14.46 -2.18
C ASP A 29 -5.64 14.23 -3.18
N GLY A 30 -6.66 15.05 -3.09
CA GLY A 30 -7.86 15.02 -3.91
C GLY A 30 -8.99 14.14 -3.36
N GLY A 31 -10.24 14.49 -3.73
CA GLY A 31 -11.46 13.87 -3.21
C GLY A 31 -11.46 12.34 -3.35
N ARG A 32 -11.09 11.84 -4.53
CA ARG A 32 -11.06 10.39 -4.77
C ARG A 32 -10.14 9.61 -3.82
N MET A 33 -8.96 10.17 -3.48
CA MET A 33 -8.04 9.52 -2.54
C MET A 33 -8.61 9.51 -1.12
N ILE A 34 -9.32 10.58 -0.76
CA ILE A 34 -9.99 10.69 0.53
C ILE A 34 -11.15 9.68 0.61
N GLU A 35 -11.94 9.54 -0.44
CA GLU A 35 -13.02 8.54 -0.52
C GLU A 35 -12.49 7.11 -0.41
N GLU A 36 -11.42 6.76 -1.14
CA GLU A 36 -10.77 5.45 -1.05
C GLU A 36 -10.27 5.16 0.39
N ALA A 37 -9.78 6.19 1.10
CA ALA A 37 -9.36 6.04 2.48
C ALA A 37 -10.55 5.82 3.42
N LEU A 38 -11.64 6.57 3.25
CA LEU A 38 -12.89 6.40 4.01
C LEU A 38 -13.53 5.03 3.75
N ASP A 39 -13.56 4.57 2.48
CA ASP A 39 -14.06 3.24 2.11
C ASP A 39 -13.25 2.10 2.74
N ALA A 40 -11.99 2.38 3.08
CA ALA A 40 -11.10 1.46 3.78
C ALA A 40 -11.12 1.64 5.31
N ASP A 41 -12.10 2.35 5.87
CA ASP A 41 -12.22 2.68 7.30
C ASP A 41 -10.99 3.43 7.87
N VAL A 42 -10.27 4.17 7.03
CA VAL A 42 -9.17 5.02 7.49
C VAL A 42 -9.74 6.28 8.12
N ARG A 43 -9.34 6.55 9.36
CA ARG A 43 -9.77 7.73 10.09
C ARG A 43 -9.11 8.98 9.52
N VAL A 44 -9.89 9.84 8.84
CA VAL A 44 -9.45 11.16 8.41
C VAL A 44 -9.56 12.13 9.58
N GLU A 45 -8.48 12.85 9.90
CA GLU A 45 -8.45 13.77 11.05
C GLU A 45 -8.66 15.22 10.67
N GLU A 46 -8.09 15.66 9.56
CA GLU A 46 -8.18 17.05 9.11
C GLU A 46 -8.30 17.14 7.60
N ILE A 47 -9.14 18.05 7.13
CA ILE A 47 -9.36 18.37 5.72
C ILE A 47 -9.11 19.84 5.49
N PHE A 48 -8.32 20.14 4.48
CA PHE A 48 -8.08 21.47 3.98
C PHE A 48 -8.77 21.61 2.62
N LEU A 49 -9.75 22.50 2.56
CA LEU A 49 -10.57 22.76 1.38
C LEU A 49 -10.22 24.14 0.82
N GLN A 50 -9.91 24.21 -0.45
CA GLN A 50 -9.78 25.50 -1.13
C GLN A 50 -11.17 26.06 -1.39
N GLU A 51 -11.41 27.29 -0.98
CA GLU A 51 -12.59 28.02 -1.41
C GLU A 51 -12.56 28.21 -2.93
N ASN A 52 -13.59 27.75 -3.59
CA ASN A 52 -13.71 27.88 -5.04
C ASN A 52 -14.90 28.81 -5.34
N PRO A 53 -14.68 30.12 -5.62
CA PRO A 53 -15.77 31.07 -5.85
C PRO A 53 -16.45 30.93 -7.22
N GLU A 54 -15.98 30.03 -8.12
CA GLU A 54 -16.35 30.08 -9.55
C GLU A 54 -16.93 28.77 -10.14
N GLN A 55 -17.24 27.73 -9.36
CA GLN A 55 -17.79 26.49 -9.91
C GLN A 55 -19.24 26.22 -9.48
N GLU A 56 -20.17 26.62 -10.32
CA GLU A 56 -21.61 26.26 -10.21
C GLU A 56 -21.91 24.80 -10.63
N GLU A 57 -20.99 24.11 -11.31
CA GLU A 57 -21.12 22.72 -11.74
C GLU A 57 -20.31 21.79 -10.82
N GLY A 58 -20.91 21.30 -9.77
CA GLY A 58 -20.27 20.33 -8.85
C GLY A 58 -20.70 20.49 -7.40
N GLU A 59 -21.53 21.48 -7.08
CA GLU A 59 -21.97 21.75 -5.70
C GLU A 59 -22.58 20.53 -5.01
N ARG A 60 -23.35 19.71 -5.73
CA ARG A 60 -23.98 18.51 -5.17
C ARG A 60 -22.97 17.40 -4.82
N GLU A 61 -22.00 17.16 -5.69
CA GLU A 61 -20.94 16.16 -5.44
C GLU A 61 -20.03 16.62 -4.29
N GLU A 62 -19.74 17.89 -4.24
CA GLU A 62 -18.95 18.48 -3.14
C GLU A 62 -19.72 18.47 -1.82
N GLU A 63 -21.01 18.78 -1.81
CA GLU A 63 -21.84 18.70 -0.61
C GLU A 63 -21.99 17.25 -0.11
N ASP A 64 -22.19 16.27 -0.99
CA ASP A 64 -22.27 14.87 -0.62
C ASP A 64 -20.94 14.34 -0.10
N PHE A 65 -19.83 14.74 -0.73
CA PHE A 65 -18.47 14.47 -0.25
C PHE A 65 -18.26 15.06 1.15
N LEU A 66 -18.56 16.36 1.34
CA LEU A 66 -18.40 17.03 2.63
C LEU A 66 -19.32 16.46 3.69
N ARG A 67 -20.54 16.04 3.33
CA ARG A 67 -21.48 15.38 4.24
C ARG A 67 -20.93 14.04 4.70
N ARG A 68 -20.41 13.24 3.79
CA ARG A 68 -19.79 11.95 4.08
C ARG A 68 -18.59 12.11 5.01
N VAL A 69 -17.71 13.02 4.69
CA VAL A 69 -16.51 13.31 5.48
C VAL A 69 -16.85 13.82 6.89
N ARG A 70 -17.84 14.68 7.03
CA ARG A 70 -18.30 15.20 8.33
C ARG A 70 -19.08 14.15 9.14
N GLY A 71 -19.82 13.27 8.45
CA GLY A 71 -20.66 12.25 9.08
C GLY A 71 -19.89 11.02 9.58
N GLU A 72 -18.97 10.52 8.77
CA GLU A 72 -18.25 9.25 9.06
C GLU A 72 -16.95 9.45 9.85
N GLY A 73 -16.29 10.62 9.73
CA GLY A 73 -14.92 10.78 10.20
C GLY A 73 -14.72 11.72 11.39
N ASN A 74 -15.69 12.52 11.78
CA ASN A 74 -15.47 13.62 12.75
C ASN A 74 -14.26 14.52 12.37
N ALA A 75 -13.89 14.54 11.07
CA ALA A 75 -12.74 15.27 10.55
C ALA A 75 -12.94 16.78 10.70
N ARG A 76 -11.89 17.48 11.08
CA ARG A 76 -11.91 18.94 11.13
C ARG A 76 -11.78 19.47 9.71
N VAL A 77 -12.80 20.15 9.20
CA VAL A 77 -12.74 20.86 7.91
C VAL A 77 -12.25 22.28 8.13
N THR A 78 -11.25 22.70 7.36
CA THR A 78 -10.64 24.03 7.41
C THR A 78 -10.57 24.60 6.00
N GLU A 79 -11.17 25.76 5.78
CA GLU A 79 -11.03 26.50 4.54
C GLU A 79 -9.65 27.14 4.44
N VAL A 80 -9.03 27.04 3.28
CA VAL A 80 -7.67 27.53 3.03
C VAL A 80 -7.57 28.22 1.68
N SER A 81 -6.59 29.12 1.55
CA SER A 81 -6.27 29.70 0.25
C SER A 81 -5.52 28.70 -0.65
N ALA A 82 -5.58 28.88 -1.97
CA ALA A 82 -4.80 28.10 -2.94
C ALA A 82 -3.29 28.09 -2.64
N ARG A 83 -2.76 29.17 -2.06
CA ARG A 83 -1.35 29.26 -1.64
C ARG A 83 -1.03 28.28 -0.51
N VAL A 84 -1.94 28.12 0.44
CA VAL A 84 -1.80 27.20 1.57
C VAL A 84 -1.90 25.77 1.07
N LEU A 85 -2.86 25.49 0.19
CA LEU A 85 -3.04 24.15 -0.37
C LEU A 85 -1.79 23.68 -1.15
N ARG A 86 -1.19 24.57 -1.98
CA ARG A 86 0.09 24.29 -2.66
C ARG A 86 1.28 24.07 -1.73
N LYS A 87 1.21 24.52 -0.48
CA LYS A 87 2.24 24.24 0.52
C LYS A 87 2.11 22.84 1.13
N LEU A 88 0.89 22.30 1.15
CA LEU A 88 0.60 20.96 1.68
C LEU A 88 0.78 19.88 0.62
N SER A 89 0.50 20.17 -0.65
CA SER A 89 0.56 19.23 -1.75
C SER A 89 1.64 19.59 -2.76
N ASP A 90 2.42 18.60 -3.18
CA ASP A 90 3.43 18.72 -4.24
C ASP A 90 2.83 18.61 -5.66
N LEU A 91 1.51 18.42 -5.78
CA LEU A 91 0.85 18.33 -7.08
C LEU A 91 0.65 19.71 -7.72
N PRO A 92 0.95 19.84 -9.03
CA PRO A 92 0.70 21.06 -9.79
C PRO A 92 -0.78 21.49 -9.82
N SER A 93 -1.68 20.50 -9.71
CA SER A 93 -3.13 20.69 -9.67
C SER A 93 -3.72 19.91 -8.49
N THR A 94 -3.71 20.53 -7.32
CA THR A 94 -4.59 20.07 -6.24
C THR A 94 -6.02 20.30 -6.69
N ARG A 95 -6.86 19.27 -6.66
CA ARG A 95 -8.29 19.40 -6.99
C ARG A 95 -9.07 20.09 -5.87
N GLY A 96 -8.49 21.12 -5.29
CA GLY A 96 -9.13 21.94 -4.27
C GLY A 96 -9.23 21.33 -2.86
N VAL A 97 -8.87 20.05 -2.67
CA VAL A 97 -8.99 19.39 -1.36
C VAL A 97 -7.81 18.49 -1.06
N VAL A 98 -7.30 18.55 0.18
CA VAL A 98 -6.36 17.58 0.74
C VAL A 98 -6.79 17.22 2.16
N ALA A 99 -6.42 16.02 2.60
CA ALA A 99 -6.70 15.58 3.97
C ALA A 99 -5.48 14.94 4.64
N LEU A 100 -5.51 14.91 5.96
CA LEU A 100 -4.52 14.25 6.80
C LEU A 100 -5.17 13.07 7.52
N ALA A 101 -4.47 11.95 7.50
CA ALA A 101 -4.87 10.74 8.22
C ALA A 101 -3.63 10.02 8.76
N PRO A 102 -3.71 9.34 9.92
CA PRO A 102 -2.66 8.46 10.37
C PRO A 102 -2.53 7.27 9.39
N PRO A 103 -1.31 6.83 9.09
CA PRO A 103 -1.10 5.70 8.18
C PRO A 103 -1.59 4.39 8.83
N PRO A 104 -2.32 3.53 8.08
CA PRO A 104 -2.89 2.29 8.61
C PRO A 104 -1.89 1.12 8.65
N HIS A 105 -0.59 1.40 8.84
CA HIS A 105 0.42 0.35 8.96
C HIS A 105 0.22 -0.50 10.21
N ARG A 106 0.72 -1.73 10.17
CA ARG A 106 0.57 -2.69 11.26
C ARG A 106 1.92 -3.14 11.79
N ALA A 107 1.98 -3.46 13.08
CA ALA A 107 3.13 -4.14 13.66
C ALA A 107 3.18 -5.60 13.17
N LEU A 108 4.37 -6.12 12.86
CA LEU A 108 4.56 -7.49 12.38
C LEU A 108 3.95 -8.53 13.36
N GLY A 109 4.05 -8.28 14.66
CA GLY A 109 3.47 -9.16 15.69
C GLY A 109 1.95 -9.30 15.64
N SER A 110 1.25 -8.39 14.95
CA SER A 110 -0.20 -8.49 14.74
C SER A 110 -0.58 -9.43 13.58
N LEU A 111 0.38 -9.77 12.70
CA LEU A 111 0.19 -10.75 11.64
C LEU A 111 0.36 -12.16 12.19
N THR A 112 -0.75 -12.81 12.51
CA THR A 112 -0.77 -14.23 12.89
C THR A 112 -1.42 -15.06 11.80
N PRO A 113 -0.65 -15.65 10.87
CA PRO A 113 -1.22 -16.60 9.91
C PRO A 113 -1.84 -17.78 10.66
N SER A 114 -3.14 -17.99 10.52
CA SER A 114 -3.85 -19.04 11.25
C SER A 114 -3.46 -20.43 10.69
N LYS A 115 -3.04 -21.34 11.56
CA LYS A 115 -2.80 -22.76 11.22
C LYS A 115 -4.06 -23.60 11.20
N LYS A 116 -5.22 -23.08 11.61
CA LYS A 116 -6.47 -23.86 11.71
C LYS A 116 -7.71 -23.02 11.45
N THR A 117 -8.59 -23.57 10.64
CA THR A 117 -10.04 -23.39 10.48
C THR A 117 -10.51 -22.25 9.55
N PRO A 118 -11.40 -22.58 8.61
CA PRO A 118 -12.13 -21.60 7.81
C PRO A 118 -13.30 -21.07 8.65
N SER A 119 -13.07 -20.22 9.61
CA SER A 119 -14.11 -19.33 10.16
C SER A 119 -13.52 -18.29 11.13
N SER A 120 -13.72 -17.03 10.80
CA SER A 120 -14.07 -15.95 11.71
C SER A 120 -13.13 -15.62 12.87
N ASN A 121 -11.86 -15.26 12.67
CA ASN A 121 -11.16 -14.35 13.60
C ASN A 121 -9.75 -13.95 13.12
N ILE A 122 -9.54 -13.75 11.83
CA ILE A 122 -8.73 -12.61 11.42
C ILE A 122 -9.66 -11.45 11.70
N THR A 123 -9.24 -10.50 12.55
CA THR A 123 -10.01 -9.28 12.77
C THR A 123 -10.48 -8.83 11.40
N ARG A 124 -11.79 -8.92 11.15
CA ARG A 124 -12.41 -8.49 9.92
C ARG A 124 -11.98 -7.04 9.72
N VAL A 125 -10.91 -6.83 8.97
CA VAL A 125 -10.89 -5.65 8.14
C VAL A 125 -12.10 -5.87 7.25
N THR A 126 -13.13 -5.10 7.47
CA THR A 126 -14.39 -5.14 6.73
C THR A 126 -14.13 -4.68 5.30
N ALA A 127 -13.39 -5.50 4.56
CA ALA A 127 -13.37 -5.39 3.12
C ALA A 127 -14.67 -6.03 2.64
N LYS A 128 -15.64 -5.21 2.27
CA LYS A 128 -16.85 -5.63 1.55
C LYS A 128 -16.55 -6.44 0.27
N HIS A 129 -15.28 -6.68 -0.05
CA HIS A 129 -14.77 -7.31 -1.26
C HIS A 129 -13.62 -8.30 -0.99
N ALA A 130 -13.67 -9.09 0.09
CA ALA A 130 -12.79 -10.25 0.17
C ALA A 130 -13.31 -11.33 -0.78
N PRO A 131 -12.52 -11.84 -1.74
CA PRO A 131 -12.91 -13.01 -2.53
C PRO A 131 -13.06 -14.21 -1.59
N ASN A 132 -14.16 -14.92 -1.74
CA ASN A 132 -14.60 -16.05 -0.93
C ASN A 132 -13.48 -17.06 -0.61
N GLY A 133 -13.24 -17.30 0.69
CA GLY A 133 -12.91 -18.62 1.19
C GLY A 133 -11.51 -19.16 0.96
N SER A 134 -10.42 -18.37 1.10
CA SER A 134 -9.09 -18.96 1.16
C SER A 134 -8.73 -19.35 2.59
N SER A 135 -8.54 -20.66 2.82
CA SER A 135 -7.95 -21.20 4.05
C SER A 135 -6.52 -20.65 4.25
N ALA A 136 -6.07 -20.54 5.49
CA ALA A 136 -4.71 -20.06 5.82
C ALA A 136 -3.58 -20.89 5.17
N GLU A 137 -3.86 -22.12 4.77
CA GLU A 137 -2.95 -22.99 4.02
C GLU A 137 -2.65 -22.50 2.59
N SER A 138 -3.42 -21.52 2.09
CA SER A 138 -3.28 -20.95 0.75
C SER A 138 -2.70 -19.53 0.76
N SER A 139 -2.19 -19.03 1.88
CA SER A 139 -1.81 -17.64 2.02
C SER A 139 -0.56 -17.30 1.22
N LEU A 140 -0.65 -16.21 0.44
CA LEU A 140 0.46 -15.58 -0.26
C LEU A 140 0.77 -14.26 0.43
N PHE A 141 2.05 -14.00 0.66
CA PHE A 141 2.56 -12.78 1.25
C PHE A 141 3.54 -12.10 0.30
N LEU A 142 3.76 -10.81 0.47
CA LEU A 142 4.84 -10.05 -0.16
C LEU A 142 5.88 -9.66 0.88
N LEU A 143 7.15 -9.75 0.51
CA LEU A 143 8.28 -9.16 1.24
C LEU A 143 9.03 -8.27 0.26
N LEU A 144 8.94 -6.95 0.45
CA LEU A 144 9.67 -5.97 -0.33
C LEU A 144 10.97 -5.64 0.39
N ASP A 145 12.09 -5.83 -0.30
CA ASP A 145 13.42 -5.66 0.24
C ASP A 145 14.16 -4.54 -0.50
N ASP A 146 14.29 -3.40 0.18
CA ASP A 146 14.97 -2.20 -0.35
C ASP A 146 14.38 -1.66 -1.67
N VAL A 147 13.07 -1.77 -1.88
CA VAL A 147 12.38 -1.21 -3.06
C VAL A 147 12.22 0.30 -2.87
N GLN A 148 13.10 1.08 -3.49
CA GLN A 148 13.27 2.51 -3.20
C GLN A 148 12.33 3.45 -3.97
N ASP A 149 11.79 3.04 -5.13
CA ASP A 149 10.83 3.88 -5.85
C ASP A 149 9.41 3.76 -5.24
N PRO A 150 8.83 4.85 -4.72
CA PRO A 150 7.48 4.82 -4.16
C PRO A 150 6.40 4.45 -5.18
N ALA A 151 6.62 4.69 -6.48
CA ALA A 151 5.68 4.24 -7.51
C ALA A 151 5.70 2.71 -7.65
N ASN A 152 6.88 2.08 -7.58
CA ASN A 152 6.99 0.62 -7.59
C ASN A 152 6.37 0.01 -6.33
N VAL A 153 6.66 0.55 -5.15
CA VAL A 153 6.01 0.10 -3.90
C VAL A 153 4.49 0.15 -4.04
N GLY A 154 3.93 1.29 -4.46
CA GLY A 154 2.49 1.44 -4.63
C GLY A 154 1.89 0.47 -5.67
N ALA A 155 2.55 0.29 -6.82
CA ALA A 155 2.09 -0.62 -7.87
C ALA A 155 2.16 -2.09 -7.45
N ILE A 156 3.19 -2.47 -6.67
CA ILE A 156 3.31 -3.83 -6.10
C ILE A 156 2.18 -4.09 -5.09
N LEU A 157 1.89 -3.12 -4.20
CA LEU A 157 0.78 -3.25 -3.25
C LEU A 157 -0.57 -3.39 -3.97
N ARG A 158 -0.78 -2.64 -5.06
CA ARG A 158 -1.98 -2.75 -5.89
C ARG A 158 -2.11 -4.13 -6.53
N SER A 159 -1.03 -4.64 -7.11
CA SER A 159 -1.00 -6.00 -7.66
C SER A 159 -1.23 -7.03 -6.55
N GLY A 160 -0.62 -6.83 -5.38
CA GLY A 160 -0.81 -7.70 -4.21
C GLY A 160 -2.28 -7.82 -3.78
N GLU A 161 -2.98 -6.69 -3.65
CA GLU A 161 -4.42 -6.71 -3.33
C GLU A 161 -5.23 -7.40 -4.44
N ALA A 162 -4.97 -7.04 -5.71
CA ALA A 162 -5.69 -7.61 -6.85
C ALA A 162 -5.55 -9.13 -6.97
N PHE A 163 -4.41 -9.68 -6.56
CA PHE A 163 -4.13 -11.11 -6.59
C PHE A 163 -4.30 -11.80 -5.21
N GLY A 164 -4.93 -11.13 -4.24
CA GLY A 164 -5.32 -11.73 -2.97
C GLY A 164 -4.16 -12.03 -2.02
N VAL A 165 -3.10 -11.24 -2.07
CA VAL A 165 -2.02 -11.26 -1.08
C VAL A 165 -2.58 -10.94 0.30
N ALA A 166 -2.19 -11.71 1.30
CA ALA A 166 -2.72 -11.57 2.66
C ALA A 166 -2.12 -10.39 3.43
N ALA A 167 -0.84 -10.09 3.19
CA ALA A 167 -0.14 -8.94 3.76
C ALA A 167 1.17 -8.67 2.99
N ALA A 168 1.68 -7.43 3.13
CA ALA A 168 2.97 -7.02 2.65
C ALA A 168 3.89 -6.58 3.81
N LEU A 169 5.12 -7.07 3.80
CA LEU A 169 6.20 -6.70 4.72
C LEU A 169 7.21 -5.87 3.94
N LEU A 170 7.63 -4.74 4.48
CA LEU A 170 8.58 -3.83 3.84
C LEU A 170 9.79 -3.60 4.74
N THR A 171 10.99 -3.82 4.19
CA THR A 171 12.23 -3.53 4.93
C THR A 171 12.48 -2.02 5.07
N PRO A 172 13.34 -1.58 6.00
CA PRO A 172 13.60 -0.15 6.26
C PRO A 172 14.08 0.65 5.04
N GLY A 173 14.74 0.00 4.06
CA GLY A 173 15.18 0.63 2.81
C GLY A 173 14.09 0.89 1.79
N CYS A 174 12.89 0.33 1.97
CA CYS A 174 11.77 0.58 1.07
C CYS A 174 11.28 2.02 1.15
N ALA A 175 10.82 2.55 0.02
CA ALA A 175 10.09 3.81 0.01
C ALA A 175 8.84 3.72 0.90
N TRP A 176 8.51 4.84 1.56
CA TRP A 176 7.35 4.91 2.45
C TRP A 176 6.04 4.62 1.68
N PRO A 177 5.31 3.54 2.03
CA PRO A 177 4.14 3.09 1.26
C PRO A 177 2.96 4.05 1.32
N PHE A 178 2.94 4.96 2.29
CA PHE A 178 1.92 5.98 2.49
C PHE A 178 2.36 7.38 2.04
N SER A 179 3.46 7.48 1.29
CA SER A 179 3.83 8.73 0.61
C SER A 179 2.83 9.06 -0.51
N PRO A 180 2.62 10.34 -0.85
CA PRO A 180 1.65 10.73 -1.88
C PRO A 180 1.85 10.02 -3.22
N ARG A 181 3.11 9.74 -3.60
CA ARG A 181 3.45 9.04 -4.84
C ARG A 181 3.09 7.54 -4.77
N ALA A 182 3.36 6.88 -3.65
CA ALA A 182 3.00 5.48 -3.43
C ALA A 182 1.48 5.30 -3.34
N LEU A 183 0.79 6.19 -2.62
CA LEU A 183 -0.68 6.17 -2.51
C LEU A 183 -1.34 6.30 -3.88
N ARG A 184 -0.88 7.23 -4.73
CA ARG A 184 -1.40 7.35 -6.10
C ARG A 184 -1.20 6.09 -6.91
N ALA A 185 0.01 5.51 -6.87
CA ALA A 185 0.32 4.29 -7.60
C ALA A 185 -0.48 3.08 -7.09
N SER A 186 -0.79 3.05 -5.80
CA SER A 186 -1.55 1.97 -5.17
C SER A 186 -3.06 2.03 -5.46
N ALA A 187 -3.60 3.16 -5.89
CA ALA A 187 -5.04 3.37 -6.11
C ALA A 187 -5.88 2.84 -4.94
N GLY A 188 -5.53 3.26 -3.70
CA GLY A 188 -6.23 2.87 -2.47
C GLY A 188 -5.84 1.50 -1.91
N SER A 189 -5.11 0.65 -2.64
CA SER A 189 -4.71 -0.68 -2.15
C SER A 189 -3.85 -0.62 -0.89
N ALA A 190 -3.04 0.43 -0.72
CA ALA A 190 -2.25 0.63 0.49
C ALA A 190 -3.10 0.81 1.76
N PHE A 191 -4.37 1.17 1.65
CA PHE A 191 -5.28 1.28 2.78
C PHE A 191 -5.92 -0.06 3.14
N ARG A 192 -6.14 -0.94 2.15
CA ARG A 192 -6.90 -2.18 2.29
C ARG A 192 -6.01 -3.40 2.52
N LEU A 193 -4.86 -3.48 1.83
CA LEU A 193 -3.88 -4.54 2.05
C LEU A 193 -3.14 -4.28 3.37
N PRO A 194 -3.09 -5.22 4.33
CA PRO A 194 -2.29 -5.08 5.53
C PRO A 194 -0.81 -4.87 5.19
N VAL A 195 -0.24 -3.74 5.61
CA VAL A 195 1.17 -3.39 5.40
C VAL A 195 1.89 -3.33 6.73
N CYS A 196 2.98 -4.08 6.86
CA CYS A 196 3.89 -4.02 7.99
C CYS A 196 5.19 -3.33 7.56
N THR A 197 5.50 -2.20 8.20
CA THR A 197 6.69 -1.40 7.90
C THR A 197 7.05 -0.49 9.09
N PRO A 198 8.32 -0.30 9.44
CA PRO A 198 9.46 -1.07 8.93
C PRO A 198 9.52 -2.48 9.54
N VAL A 199 10.01 -3.46 8.78
CA VAL A 199 10.29 -4.82 9.25
C VAL A 199 11.71 -5.18 8.84
N THR A 200 12.62 -5.42 9.79
CA THR A 200 14.00 -5.78 9.45
C THR A 200 14.08 -7.14 8.74
N ALA A 201 15.16 -7.39 8.01
CA ALA A 201 15.39 -8.67 7.36
C ALA A 201 15.29 -9.85 8.35
N ASP A 202 15.93 -9.73 9.50
CA ASP A 202 15.91 -10.75 10.56
C ASP A 202 14.51 -10.99 11.10
N GLU A 203 13.74 -9.92 11.35
CA GLU A 203 12.34 -10.04 11.80
C GLU A 203 11.47 -10.74 10.76
N ALA A 204 11.62 -10.39 9.47
CA ALA A 204 10.87 -11.01 8.38
C ALA A 204 11.19 -12.50 8.26
N VAL A 205 12.47 -12.86 8.30
CA VAL A 205 12.94 -14.26 8.24
C VAL A 205 12.47 -15.04 9.47
N ALA A 206 12.62 -14.48 10.66
CA ALA A 206 12.17 -15.13 11.90
C ALA A 206 10.65 -15.36 11.90
N TRP A 207 9.89 -14.38 11.43
CA TRP A 207 8.44 -14.48 11.28
C TRP A 207 8.08 -15.58 10.28
N ALA A 208 8.71 -15.62 9.11
CA ALA A 208 8.46 -16.66 8.10
C ALA A 208 8.75 -18.06 8.66
N ARG A 209 9.88 -18.24 9.32
CA ARG A 209 10.27 -19.52 9.96
C ARG A 209 9.28 -19.94 11.05
N ARG A 210 8.87 -18.99 11.91
CA ARG A 210 7.90 -19.26 12.98
C ARG A 210 6.58 -19.81 12.46
N TYR A 211 6.11 -19.33 11.31
CA TYR A 211 4.82 -19.71 10.75
C TYR A 211 4.93 -20.73 9.59
N GLY A 212 6.13 -21.24 9.30
CA GLY A 212 6.36 -22.20 8.24
C GLY A 212 6.06 -21.66 6.84
N ILE A 213 6.30 -20.34 6.64
CA ILE A 213 6.11 -19.64 5.37
C ILE A 213 7.38 -19.80 4.55
N ALA A 214 7.28 -20.38 3.35
CA ALA A 214 8.41 -20.47 2.44
C ALA A 214 8.76 -19.10 1.87
N LEU A 215 10.05 -18.77 1.76
CA LEU A 215 10.55 -17.56 1.14
C LEU A 215 11.00 -17.87 -0.29
N ALA A 216 10.37 -17.23 -1.29
CA ALA A 216 10.76 -17.35 -2.70
C ALA A 216 11.20 -16.00 -3.24
N GLY A 217 12.48 -15.87 -3.56
CA GLY A 217 13.08 -14.65 -4.09
C GLY A 217 12.93 -14.54 -5.60
N ALA A 218 12.43 -13.40 -6.07
CA ALA A 218 12.42 -13.06 -7.49
C ALA A 218 13.82 -12.59 -7.92
N GLU A 219 14.42 -13.32 -8.84
CA GLU A 219 15.75 -13.03 -9.39
C GLU A 219 15.70 -12.92 -10.91
N ALA A 220 16.60 -12.10 -11.47
CA ALA A 220 16.69 -11.92 -12.92
C ALA A 220 17.10 -13.22 -13.63
N HIS A 221 17.95 -14.04 -12.99
CA HIS A 221 18.54 -15.25 -13.58
C HIS A 221 18.67 -16.38 -12.56
N GLY A 222 18.69 -17.63 -13.05
CA GLY A 222 19.10 -18.78 -12.27
C GLY A 222 18.07 -19.36 -11.30
N GLY A 223 16.86 -18.87 -11.33
CA GLY A 223 15.76 -19.40 -10.51
C GLY A 223 14.90 -20.44 -11.26
N ASP A 224 14.02 -21.07 -10.52
CA ASP A 224 13.00 -21.98 -11.03
C ASP A 224 11.93 -21.25 -11.86
N ALA A 225 11.18 -21.99 -12.67
CA ALA A 225 10.00 -21.45 -13.36
C ALA A 225 8.91 -21.09 -12.33
N PRO A 226 8.17 -19.97 -12.50
CA PRO A 226 7.19 -19.51 -11.53
C PRO A 226 6.10 -20.52 -11.21
N GLU A 227 5.71 -21.35 -12.17
CA GLU A 227 4.70 -22.39 -12.04
C GLU A 227 5.08 -23.45 -10.97
N SER A 228 6.38 -23.68 -10.76
CA SER A 228 6.88 -24.63 -9.75
C SER A 228 6.54 -24.22 -8.32
N LEU A 229 6.32 -22.92 -8.10
CA LEU A 229 5.98 -22.34 -6.80
C LEU A 229 4.47 -22.34 -6.51
N ALA A 230 3.62 -22.60 -7.52
CA ALA A 230 2.16 -22.48 -7.38
C ALA A 230 1.56 -23.37 -6.28
N ALA A 231 2.20 -24.51 -6.00
CA ALA A 231 1.78 -25.44 -4.95
C ALA A 231 2.37 -25.13 -3.56
N LEU A 232 3.36 -24.22 -3.47
CA LEU A 232 3.98 -23.85 -2.20
C LEU A 232 3.09 -22.83 -1.47
N ARG A 233 2.46 -23.27 -0.39
CA ARG A 233 1.67 -22.42 0.49
C ARG A 233 1.83 -22.89 1.95
N PRO A 234 1.94 -21.98 2.91
CA PRO A 234 2.03 -20.52 2.74
C PRO A 234 3.38 -20.08 2.13
N LEU A 235 3.35 -19.02 1.32
CA LEU A 235 4.50 -18.52 0.56
C LEU A 235 4.62 -16.99 0.71
N ALA A 236 5.84 -16.48 0.92
CA ALA A 236 6.17 -15.07 0.77
C ALA A 236 7.02 -14.88 -0.49
N LEU A 237 6.50 -14.11 -1.44
CA LEU A 237 7.24 -13.68 -2.62
C LEU A 237 8.11 -12.48 -2.22
N VAL A 238 9.42 -12.63 -2.36
CA VAL A 238 10.40 -11.60 -2.06
C VAL A 238 10.75 -10.85 -3.34
N ILE A 239 10.57 -9.53 -3.31
CA ILE A 239 10.94 -8.61 -4.39
C ILE A 239 12.04 -7.70 -3.88
N GLY A 240 13.21 -7.79 -4.47
CA GLY A 240 14.36 -6.96 -4.12
C GLY A 240 14.41 -5.63 -4.85
N SER A 241 15.41 -4.83 -4.50
CA SER A 241 15.76 -3.56 -5.12
C SER A 241 16.15 -3.74 -6.60
N GLU A 242 15.81 -2.75 -7.43
CA GLU A 242 16.16 -2.74 -8.85
C GLU A 242 17.67 -2.70 -9.09
N GLY A 243 18.43 -2.09 -8.16
CA GLY A 243 19.88 -1.90 -8.30
C GLY A 243 20.71 -3.04 -7.72
N HIS A 244 20.29 -3.58 -6.57
CA HIS A 244 21.09 -4.52 -5.79
C HIS A 244 20.44 -5.90 -5.62
N GLY A 245 19.18 -6.07 -6.08
CA GLY A 245 18.44 -7.30 -5.87
C GLY A 245 18.03 -7.50 -4.41
N ILE A 246 18.00 -8.73 -3.96
CA ILE A 246 17.64 -9.12 -2.59
C ILE A 246 18.89 -9.04 -1.71
N SER A 247 18.73 -8.46 -0.51
CA SER A 247 19.82 -8.34 0.48
C SER A 247 20.41 -9.69 0.86
N PRO A 248 21.72 -9.76 1.21
CA PRO A 248 22.37 -11.02 1.58
C PRO A 248 21.68 -11.74 2.74
N GLU A 249 21.14 -10.98 3.69
CA GLU A 249 20.44 -11.49 4.87
C GLU A 249 19.19 -12.28 4.47
N ILE A 250 18.36 -11.72 3.59
CA ILE A 250 17.17 -12.41 3.09
C ILE A 250 17.55 -13.48 2.08
N ALA A 251 18.53 -13.21 1.18
CA ALA A 251 18.96 -14.13 0.13
C ALA A 251 19.48 -15.47 0.70
N SER A 252 20.17 -15.42 1.88
CA SER A 252 20.66 -16.60 2.58
C SER A 252 19.54 -17.46 3.19
N ALA A 253 18.37 -16.85 3.43
CA ALA A 253 17.20 -17.50 4.03
C ALA A 253 16.16 -17.96 3.01
N LEU A 254 16.37 -17.73 1.71
CA LEU A 254 15.44 -18.15 0.66
C LEU A 254 15.34 -19.68 0.59
N ASP A 255 14.13 -20.19 0.53
CA ASP A 255 13.85 -21.60 0.28
C ASP A 255 13.83 -21.91 -1.21
N ARG A 256 13.49 -20.91 -2.04
CA ARG A 256 13.43 -21.00 -3.51
C ARG A 256 13.86 -19.68 -4.14
N ARG A 257 14.30 -19.77 -5.37
CA ARG A 257 14.56 -18.64 -6.27
C ARG A 257 13.67 -18.80 -7.49
N VAL A 258 13.09 -17.73 -7.98
CA VAL A 258 12.19 -17.77 -9.14
C VAL A 258 12.65 -16.73 -10.16
N THR A 259 12.64 -17.13 -11.43
CA THR A 259 13.02 -16.28 -12.56
C THR A 259 11.92 -16.29 -13.60
N LEU A 260 11.54 -15.11 -14.07
CA LEU A 260 10.66 -14.98 -15.24
C LEU A 260 11.47 -15.24 -16.51
N PRO A 261 11.07 -16.19 -17.37
CA PRO A 261 11.76 -16.41 -18.61
C PRO A 261 11.55 -15.20 -19.54
N LEU A 262 12.64 -14.52 -19.89
CA LEU A 262 12.64 -13.40 -20.82
C LEU A 262 13.20 -13.84 -22.16
N SER A 263 12.52 -13.49 -23.26
CA SER A 263 13.00 -13.70 -24.62
C SER A 263 13.57 -12.40 -25.15
N GLY A 264 14.88 -12.22 -25.15
CA GLY A 264 15.47 -11.06 -25.80
C GLY A 264 16.68 -10.48 -25.09
N ARG A 265 16.99 -9.20 -25.40
CA ARG A 265 18.16 -8.48 -24.92
C ARG A 265 17.93 -7.74 -23.59
N VAL A 266 16.73 -7.82 -23.05
CA VAL A 266 16.37 -7.18 -21.77
C VAL A 266 16.81 -8.12 -20.64
N GLU A 267 17.65 -7.62 -19.75
CA GLU A 267 18.21 -8.42 -18.65
C GLU A 267 17.25 -8.57 -17.47
N SER A 268 16.35 -7.61 -17.25
CA SER A 268 15.39 -7.63 -16.16
C SER A 268 14.14 -6.83 -16.49
N LEU A 269 13.07 -7.04 -15.72
CA LEU A 269 11.85 -6.24 -15.73
C LEU A 269 11.86 -5.25 -14.57
N ASN A 270 11.10 -4.16 -14.70
CA ASN A 270 10.78 -3.30 -13.58
C ASN A 270 10.19 -4.13 -12.43
N ALA A 271 10.54 -3.82 -11.18
CA ALA A 271 10.15 -4.60 -9.99
C ALA A 271 8.63 -4.78 -9.84
N ALA A 272 7.84 -3.74 -10.13
CA ALA A 272 6.39 -3.83 -10.05
C ALA A 272 5.78 -4.68 -11.17
N VAL A 273 6.37 -4.65 -12.37
CA VAL A 273 5.94 -5.50 -13.49
C VAL A 273 6.27 -6.96 -13.17
N ALA A 274 7.50 -7.24 -12.72
CA ALA A 274 7.91 -8.59 -12.33
C ALA A 274 7.01 -9.15 -11.22
N ALA A 275 6.76 -8.37 -10.16
CA ALA A 275 5.85 -8.74 -9.08
C ALA A 275 4.44 -9.06 -9.59
N GLY A 276 3.88 -8.21 -10.45
CA GLY A 276 2.53 -8.42 -11.01
C GLY A 276 2.42 -9.71 -11.83
N VAL A 277 3.42 -10.01 -12.68
CA VAL A 277 3.46 -11.23 -13.48
C VAL A 277 3.62 -12.47 -12.59
N LEU A 278 4.54 -12.43 -11.61
CA LEU A 278 4.74 -13.53 -10.66
C LEU A 278 3.47 -13.79 -9.85
N LEU A 279 2.84 -12.76 -9.30
CA LEU A 279 1.59 -12.89 -8.54
C LEU A 279 0.47 -13.50 -9.39
N HIS A 280 0.34 -13.07 -10.66
CA HIS A 280 -0.62 -13.67 -11.58
C HIS A 280 -0.40 -15.17 -11.76
N VAL A 281 0.84 -15.59 -12.06
CA VAL A 281 1.17 -17.02 -12.25
C VAL A 281 0.92 -17.79 -10.97
N LEU A 282 1.36 -17.27 -9.82
CA LEU A 282 1.23 -17.92 -8.53
C LEU A 282 -0.22 -18.08 -8.05
N THR A 283 -1.14 -17.23 -8.47
CA THR A 283 -2.55 -17.27 -8.04
C THR A 283 -3.47 -17.91 -9.07
N ARG A 284 -2.95 -18.26 -10.22
CA ARG A 284 -3.71 -18.91 -11.28
C ARG A 284 -4.13 -20.32 -10.86
N ARG A 285 -5.44 -20.57 -10.86
CA ARG A 285 -5.97 -21.92 -10.59
C ARG A 285 -5.77 -22.81 -11.81
N PRO A 286 -5.32 -24.07 -11.66
CA PRO A 286 -5.37 -25.05 -12.75
C PRO A 286 -6.81 -25.14 -13.28
N GLY A 287 -6.98 -24.93 -14.59
CA GLY A 287 -8.30 -25.04 -15.24
C GLY A 287 -9.08 -23.73 -15.38
N SER A 288 -8.56 -22.57 -14.96
CA SER A 288 -9.17 -21.28 -15.33
C SER A 288 -9.01 -21.03 -16.84
N PRO A 289 -10.05 -20.54 -17.54
CA PRO A 289 -9.96 -20.26 -18.97
C PRO A 289 -8.85 -19.23 -19.24
N ARG A 290 -8.20 -19.40 -20.40
CA ARG A 290 -7.14 -18.50 -20.92
C ARG A 290 -7.70 -17.16 -21.32
#